data_6b7284d998e2b9364ce4f4049d1ab376
#
_entry.id   6b7284d998e2b9364ce4f4049d1ab376
#
_cell.length_a   1.000
_cell.length_b   1.000
_cell.length_c   1.000
_cell.angle_alpha   90.00
_cell.angle_beta   90.00
_cell.angle_gamma   90.00
#
_symmetry.space_group_name_H-M   'P 1'
#
loop_
_entity.id
_entity.type
_entity.pdbx_description
1 polymer ?
#
loop_
_entity_poly.entity_id
_entity_poly.type
_entity_poly.pdbx_seq_one_letter_code
_entity_poly.pdbx_strand_id
1 'polypeptide(L)'
;DREKGLVAIKPSGVPYEGMEERHIVVVDLDGRVVSGTYRPSTDTATHLALYKAFPGIGGIVHTHSHWATIFAQAGLDLPAYGTTHADTFYGSVPCTRNMTREEIEGEYEANTGAVIIETFQERGLTADAIPAVLVADHGPFAWGRDAVEAVHHAVILEECARMAFHTRLLRPDKQPIDSFLLDRHYLRKHGRTATYGQG
;
A
#
# COMPACT_ATOMS: atom_id res chain seq x y z
N ASP A 1 -2.53 16.50 -5.56
CA ASP A 1 -1.95 17.48 -6.51
C ASP A 1 -0.52 17.80 -6.06
N ARG A 2 0.46 17.16 -6.72
CA ARG A 2 1.88 17.29 -6.34
C ARG A 2 2.45 18.67 -6.64
N GLU A 3 2.01 19.29 -7.72
CA GLU A 3 2.52 20.65 -8.10
C GLU A 3 2.13 21.70 -7.06
N LYS A 4 0.94 21.56 -6.48
CA LYS A 4 0.44 22.45 -5.43
C LYS A 4 0.79 22.00 -4.02
N GLY A 5 1.36 20.79 -3.84
CA GLY A 5 1.62 20.23 -2.53
C GLY A 5 0.34 19.96 -1.73
N LEU A 6 -0.75 19.56 -2.40
CA LEU A 6 -2.05 19.33 -1.78
C LEU A 6 -2.47 17.86 -1.84
N VAL A 7 -3.07 17.41 -0.76
CA VAL A 7 -3.60 16.05 -0.61
C VAL A 7 -5.07 16.12 -0.21
N ALA A 8 -5.92 15.47 -1.00
CA ALA A 8 -7.32 15.23 -0.63
C ALA A 8 -7.39 13.93 0.17
N ILE A 9 -8.02 13.98 1.33
CA ILE A 9 -8.14 12.83 2.23
C ILE A 9 -9.55 12.72 2.79
N LYS A 10 -9.99 11.48 3.04
CA LYS A 10 -11.28 11.22 3.67
C LYS A 10 -11.35 11.84 5.06
N PRO A 11 -12.54 12.24 5.51
CA PRO A 11 -12.74 12.74 6.86
C PRO A 11 -12.67 11.61 7.89
N SER A 12 -12.34 11.96 9.13
CA SER A 12 -12.45 11.06 10.28
C SER A 12 -13.92 10.88 10.66
N GLY A 13 -14.33 9.64 10.97
CA GLY A 13 -15.63 9.32 11.55
C GLY A 13 -16.85 9.45 10.62
N VAL A 14 -16.68 9.71 9.33
CA VAL A 14 -17.77 9.69 8.34
C VAL A 14 -17.85 8.30 7.69
N PRO A 15 -19.00 7.58 7.78
CA PRO A 15 -19.17 6.30 7.11
C PRO A 15 -19.06 6.41 5.59
N TYR A 16 -18.52 5.37 4.95
CA TYR A 16 -18.36 5.35 3.49
C TYR A 16 -19.69 5.43 2.75
N GLU A 17 -20.75 4.79 3.27
CA GLU A 17 -22.08 4.74 2.66
C GLU A 17 -22.75 6.12 2.53
N GLY A 18 -22.36 7.08 3.35
CA GLY A 18 -22.87 8.45 3.30
C GLY A 18 -21.84 9.48 2.86
N MET A 19 -20.69 9.04 2.37
CA MET A 19 -19.60 9.95 2.01
C MET A 19 -19.89 10.61 0.65
N GLU A 20 -19.77 11.93 0.63
CA GLU A 20 -19.93 12.78 -0.55
C GLU A 20 -18.67 13.63 -0.72
N GLU A 21 -18.50 14.24 -1.90
CA GLU A 21 -17.37 15.13 -2.21
C GLU A 21 -17.18 16.24 -1.17
N ARG A 22 -18.27 16.84 -0.68
CA ARG A 22 -18.26 17.90 0.35
C ARG A 22 -17.65 17.49 1.68
N HIS A 23 -17.52 16.18 1.94
CA HIS A 23 -16.92 15.66 3.18
C HIS A 23 -15.40 15.57 3.09
N ILE A 24 -14.87 15.54 1.86
CA ILE A 24 -13.42 15.40 1.64
C ILE A 24 -12.70 16.64 2.16
N VAL A 25 -11.57 16.41 2.83
CA VAL A 25 -10.70 17.45 3.38
C VAL A 25 -9.45 17.54 2.51
N VAL A 26 -9.03 18.77 2.22
CA VAL A 26 -7.76 19.02 1.54
C VAL A 26 -6.76 19.55 2.55
N VAL A 27 -5.61 18.93 2.62
CA VAL A 27 -4.50 19.34 3.49
C VAL A 27 -3.26 19.65 2.65
N ASP A 28 -2.38 20.51 3.19
CA ASP A 28 -1.03 20.68 2.64
C ASP A 28 -0.09 19.53 3.11
N LEU A 29 1.14 19.52 2.63
CA LEU A 29 2.13 18.50 3.00
C LEU A 29 2.58 18.58 4.47
N ASP A 30 2.26 19.68 5.17
CA ASP A 30 2.50 19.82 6.61
C ASP A 30 1.28 19.39 7.45
N GLY A 31 0.21 18.93 6.79
CA GLY A 31 -1.01 18.45 7.44
C GLY A 31 -1.99 19.57 7.83
N ARG A 32 -1.75 20.83 7.42
CA ARG A 32 -2.68 21.92 7.68
C ARG A 32 -3.88 21.83 6.75
N VAL A 33 -5.07 21.98 7.28
CA VAL A 33 -6.30 22.01 6.47
C VAL A 33 -6.34 23.26 5.61
N VAL A 34 -6.38 23.06 4.30
CA VAL A 34 -6.49 24.12 3.28
C VAL A 34 -7.93 24.31 2.83
N SER A 35 -8.70 23.22 2.77
CA SER A 35 -10.12 23.26 2.38
C SER A 35 -10.89 22.10 3.05
N GLY A 36 -12.19 22.34 3.28
CA GLY A 36 -13.06 21.42 3.97
C GLY A 36 -13.33 21.84 5.41
N THR A 37 -14.44 21.35 6.00
CA THR A 37 -14.89 21.68 7.36
C THR A 37 -14.78 20.52 8.32
N TYR A 38 -14.49 19.33 7.81
CA TYR A 38 -14.35 18.12 8.62
C TYR A 38 -12.92 17.95 9.14
N ARG A 39 -12.77 17.13 10.16
CA ARG A 39 -11.45 16.67 10.60
C ARG A 39 -10.90 15.68 9.56
N PRO A 40 -9.66 15.81 9.10
CA PRO A 40 -9.03 14.81 8.23
C PRO A 40 -8.90 13.47 8.97
N SER A 41 -8.70 12.37 8.22
CA SER A 41 -8.42 11.05 8.78
C SER A 41 -7.25 11.10 9.78
N THR A 42 -7.30 10.29 10.82
CA THR A 42 -6.17 10.07 11.73
C THR A 42 -4.92 9.62 10.99
N ASP A 43 -5.08 8.82 9.93
CA ASP A 43 -3.96 8.31 9.10
C ASP A 43 -3.29 9.38 8.23
N THR A 44 -3.71 10.65 8.32
CA THR A 44 -3.17 11.74 7.49
C THR A 44 -1.64 11.82 7.56
N ALA A 45 -1.07 11.70 8.76
CA ALA A 45 0.39 11.80 8.95
C ALA A 45 1.13 10.65 8.22
N THR A 46 0.60 9.43 8.27
CA THR A 46 1.13 8.28 7.50
C THR A 46 1.09 8.56 6.00
N HIS A 47 -0.07 8.98 5.48
CA HIS A 47 -0.21 9.29 4.06
C HIS A 47 0.76 10.38 3.60
N LEU A 48 0.90 11.46 4.36
CA LEU A 48 1.81 12.55 4.04
C LEU A 48 3.28 12.12 4.04
N ALA A 49 3.67 11.26 5.00
CA ALA A 49 5.02 10.70 5.03
C ALA A 49 5.31 9.89 3.74
N LEU A 50 4.38 9.04 3.32
CA LEU A 50 4.52 8.25 2.10
C LEU A 50 4.53 9.11 0.84
N TYR A 51 3.65 10.13 0.73
CA TYR A 51 3.69 11.07 -0.39
C TYR A 51 5.01 11.83 -0.50
N LYS A 52 5.64 12.18 0.62
CA LYS A 52 6.95 12.84 0.65
C LYS A 52 8.08 11.90 0.24
N ALA A 53 8.04 10.64 0.71
CA ALA A 53 9.11 9.66 0.49
C ALA A 53 9.06 9.01 -0.89
N PHE A 54 7.86 8.83 -1.47
CA PHE A 54 7.65 8.13 -2.73
C PHE A 54 7.14 9.08 -3.82
N PRO A 55 8.03 9.71 -4.61
CA PRO A 55 7.64 10.76 -5.55
C PRO A 55 6.73 10.29 -6.70
N GLY A 56 6.74 8.99 -7.04
CA GLY A 56 5.93 8.41 -8.12
C GLY A 56 4.45 8.21 -7.78
N ILE A 57 4.06 8.26 -6.50
CA ILE A 57 2.69 7.93 -6.10
C ILE A 57 1.76 9.16 -6.09
N GLY A 58 0.51 8.98 -6.53
CA GLY A 58 -0.53 10.03 -6.54
C GLY A 58 -1.81 9.62 -5.83
N GLY A 59 -1.94 8.36 -5.42
CA GLY A 59 -3.03 7.84 -4.59
C GLY A 59 -2.54 6.82 -3.58
N ILE A 60 -3.16 6.76 -2.40
CA ILE A 60 -2.88 5.79 -1.35
C ILE A 60 -4.20 5.29 -0.78
N VAL A 61 -4.30 3.98 -0.58
CA VAL A 61 -5.40 3.30 0.09
C VAL A 61 -4.86 2.56 1.30
N HIS A 62 -5.47 2.81 2.46
CA HIS A 62 -5.28 2.01 3.66
C HIS A 62 -6.59 1.31 4.02
N THR A 63 -6.51 0.04 4.33
CA THR A 63 -7.66 -0.77 4.75
C THR A 63 -7.26 -1.77 5.84
N HIS A 64 -8.28 -2.37 6.48
CA HIS A 64 -8.10 -3.60 7.27
C HIS A 64 -8.80 -4.75 6.55
N SER A 65 -8.51 -4.91 5.24
CA SER A 65 -9.07 -5.98 4.44
C SER A 65 -8.63 -7.35 4.97
N HIS A 66 -9.52 -8.32 4.92
CA HIS A 66 -9.40 -9.56 5.69
C HIS A 66 -8.10 -10.33 5.43
N TRP A 67 -7.82 -10.61 4.17
CA TRP A 67 -6.73 -11.53 3.82
C TRP A 67 -5.35 -10.88 3.94
N ALA A 68 -5.23 -9.63 3.50
CA ALA A 68 -3.97 -8.90 3.65
C ALA A 68 -3.66 -8.64 5.13
N THR A 69 -4.68 -8.32 5.94
CA THR A 69 -4.53 -8.12 7.39
C THR A 69 -4.12 -9.41 8.11
N ILE A 70 -4.56 -10.60 7.67
CA ILE A 70 -4.09 -11.88 8.22
C ILE A 70 -2.57 -12.01 8.08
N PHE A 71 -2.00 -11.66 6.92
CA PHE A 71 -0.54 -11.67 6.73
C PHE A 71 0.15 -10.61 7.60
N ALA A 72 -0.42 -9.42 7.71
CA ALA A 72 0.09 -8.36 8.58
C ALA A 72 0.12 -8.79 10.06
N GLN A 73 -0.97 -9.38 10.56
CA GLN A 73 -1.06 -9.91 11.94
C GLN A 73 -0.10 -11.08 12.19
N ALA A 74 0.18 -11.87 11.14
CA ALA A 74 1.16 -12.95 11.24
C ALA A 74 2.62 -12.46 11.15
N GLY A 75 2.86 -11.18 10.87
CA GLY A 75 4.20 -10.61 10.65
C GLY A 75 4.90 -11.20 9.43
N LEU A 76 4.13 -11.60 8.41
CA LEU A 76 4.66 -12.31 7.24
C LEU A 76 4.54 -11.47 5.97
N ASP A 77 5.62 -11.48 5.19
CA ASP A 77 5.55 -11.00 3.81
C ASP A 77 4.51 -11.82 3.02
N LEU A 78 3.85 -11.18 2.06
CA LEU A 78 2.99 -11.86 1.11
C LEU A 78 3.82 -12.37 -0.08
N PRO A 79 4.06 -13.69 -0.20
CA PRO A 79 4.92 -14.24 -1.22
C PRO A 79 4.26 -14.26 -2.60
N ALA A 80 5.05 -14.09 -3.64
CA ALA A 80 4.61 -14.20 -5.03
C ALA A 80 4.43 -15.68 -5.41
N TYR A 81 3.25 -16.25 -5.22
CA TYR A 81 2.97 -17.64 -5.54
C TYR A 81 2.43 -17.88 -6.95
N GLY A 82 2.00 -16.84 -7.64
CA GLY A 82 1.41 -16.98 -8.96
C GLY A 82 1.51 -15.74 -9.83
N THR A 83 1.06 -15.89 -11.06
CA THR A 83 1.18 -14.85 -12.08
C THR A 83 0.28 -13.65 -11.85
N THR A 84 -0.86 -13.81 -11.17
CA THR A 84 -1.72 -12.69 -10.76
C THR A 84 -0.95 -11.72 -9.85
N HIS A 85 -0.19 -12.24 -8.91
CA HIS A 85 0.71 -11.45 -8.05
C HIS A 85 1.82 -10.80 -8.89
N ALA A 86 2.50 -11.60 -9.73
CA ALA A 86 3.63 -11.16 -10.56
C ALA A 86 3.25 -10.07 -11.57
N ASP A 87 2.01 -10.01 -12.00
CA ASP A 87 1.51 -8.98 -12.93
C ASP A 87 1.47 -7.58 -12.30
N THR A 88 1.55 -7.46 -10.96
CA THR A 88 1.39 -6.20 -10.23
C THR A 88 2.56 -5.92 -9.30
N PHE A 89 3.06 -6.94 -8.59
CA PHE A 89 4.11 -6.80 -7.58
C PHE A 89 5.36 -7.57 -8.03
N TYR A 90 6.49 -6.85 -8.15
CA TYR A 90 7.76 -7.44 -8.59
C TYR A 90 8.52 -8.07 -7.42
N GLY A 91 7.94 -9.11 -6.85
CA GLY A 91 8.45 -9.82 -5.70
C GLY A 91 7.41 -9.95 -4.58
N SER A 92 7.84 -10.36 -3.41
CA SER A 92 6.96 -10.42 -2.24
C SER A 92 6.55 -9.02 -1.79
N VAL A 93 5.28 -8.84 -1.40
CA VAL A 93 4.87 -7.61 -0.71
C VAL A 93 5.40 -7.68 0.72
N PRO A 94 6.21 -6.70 1.17
CA PRO A 94 6.86 -6.77 2.46
C PRO A 94 5.88 -6.55 3.61
N CYS A 95 6.15 -7.21 4.75
CA CYS A 95 5.62 -6.83 6.05
C CYS A 95 6.68 -6.03 6.79
N THR A 96 6.26 -4.95 7.46
CA THR A 96 7.16 -4.15 8.29
C THR A 96 7.60 -4.93 9.53
N ARG A 97 8.62 -4.46 10.25
CA ARG A 97 8.82 -4.85 11.64
C ARG A 97 7.67 -4.35 12.51
N ASN A 98 7.53 -4.92 13.68
CA ASN A 98 6.69 -4.33 14.73
C ASN A 98 7.22 -2.94 15.13
N MET A 99 6.32 -2.06 15.49
CA MET A 99 6.68 -0.76 16.05
C MET A 99 7.17 -0.92 17.50
N THR A 100 8.12 -0.08 17.91
CA THR A 100 8.56 -0.04 19.29
C THR A 100 7.51 0.63 20.20
N ARG A 101 7.66 0.45 21.49
CA ARG A 101 6.77 1.09 22.47
C ARG A 101 6.80 2.62 22.34
N GLU A 102 7.98 3.19 22.15
CA GLU A 102 8.18 4.63 22.02
C GLU A 102 7.51 5.17 20.74
N GLU A 103 7.54 4.40 19.65
CA GLU A 103 6.87 4.74 18.40
C GLU A 103 5.34 4.70 18.54
N ILE A 104 4.82 3.74 19.33
CA ILE A 104 3.37 3.58 19.57
C ILE A 104 2.85 4.65 20.53
N GLU A 105 3.59 4.96 21.60
CA GLU A 105 3.21 5.96 22.59
C GLU A 105 3.45 7.41 22.10
N GLY A 106 4.24 7.59 21.03
CA GLY A 106 4.55 8.87 20.39
C GLY A 106 3.58 9.26 19.27
N GLU A 107 4.15 9.73 18.17
CA GLU A 107 3.39 10.13 16.98
C GLU A 107 3.06 8.88 16.13
N TYR A 108 2.13 8.06 16.59
CA TYR A 108 1.83 6.72 16.06
C TYR A 108 1.66 6.68 14.54
N GLU A 109 0.85 7.56 13.97
CA GLU A 109 0.57 7.57 12.53
C GLU A 109 1.79 8.06 11.71
N ALA A 110 2.54 9.02 12.22
CA ALA A 110 3.79 9.46 11.59
C ALA A 110 4.85 8.35 11.65
N ASN A 111 4.96 7.67 12.78
CA ASN A 111 5.88 6.54 12.98
C ASN A 111 5.47 5.33 12.13
N THR A 112 4.18 5.08 11.93
CA THR A 112 3.70 4.08 10.95
C THR A 112 4.25 4.38 9.55
N GLY A 113 4.18 5.63 9.11
CA GLY A 113 4.77 6.06 7.84
C GLY A 113 6.29 5.85 7.80
N ALA A 114 6.99 6.18 8.89
CA ALA A 114 8.44 6.01 9.00
C ALA A 114 8.86 4.54 8.89
N VAL A 115 8.18 3.62 9.57
CA VAL A 115 8.46 2.16 9.54
C VAL A 115 8.21 1.58 8.15
N ILE A 116 7.19 2.06 7.42
CA ILE A 116 6.97 1.68 6.02
C ILE A 116 8.16 2.11 5.15
N ILE A 117 8.59 3.37 5.27
CA ILE A 117 9.71 3.92 4.50
C ILE A 117 11.01 3.17 4.83
N GLU A 118 11.29 2.94 6.11
CA GLU A 118 12.41 2.13 6.59
C GLU A 118 12.44 0.76 5.92
N THR A 119 11.30 0.05 5.91
CA THR A 119 11.16 -1.28 5.29
C THR A 119 11.57 -1.27 3.81
N PHE A 120 11.16 -0.26 3.07
CA PHE A 120 11.53 -0.14 1.64
C PHE A 120 13.00 0.18 1.46
N GLN A 121 13.57 1.07 2.28
CA GLN A 121 14.97 1.44 2.23
C GLN A 121 15.89 0.27 2.60
N GLU A 122 15.63 -0.41 3.71
CA GLU A 122 16.44 -1.53 4.19
C GLU A 122 16.44 -2.72 3.24
N ARG A 123 15.30 -2.97 2.57
CA ARG A 123 15.15 -4.08 1.62
C ARG A 123 15.52 -3.69 0.19
N GLY A 124 15.89 -2.44 -0.07
CA GLY A 124 16.22 -1.95 -1.43
C GLY A 124 15.03 -2.02 -2.39
N LEU A 125 13.81 -1.84 -1.88
CA LEU A 125 12.58 -1.90 -2.67
C LEU A 125 12.22 -0.52 -3.21
N THR A 126 11.51 -0.50 -4.34
CA THR A 126 10.96 0.73 -4.90
C THR A 126 9.42 0.69 -4.83
N ALA A 127 8.81 1.83 -4.56
CA ALA A 127 7.36 1.95 -4.46
C ALA A 127 6.65 1.64 -5.79
N ASP A 128 7.31 1.87 -6.91
CA ASP A 128 6.77 1.57 -8.24
C ASP A 128 6.78 0.06 -8.54
N ALA A 129 7.82 -0.67 -8.09
CA ALA A 129 7.93 -2.10 -8.32
C ALA A 129 7.05 -2.93 -7.38
N ILE A 130 6.85 -2.45 -6.15
CA ILE A 130 5.99 -3.08 -5.14
C ILE A 130 5.06 -2.01 -4.58
N PRO A 131 3.91 -1.76 -5.23
CA PRO A 131 2.99 -0.69 -4.84
C PRO A 131 2.10 -1.04 -3.64
N ALA A 132 2.64 -1.75 -2.66
CA ALA A 132 1.94 -2.11 -1.42
C ALA A 132 2.91 -2.49 -0.30
N VAL A 133 2.40 -2.48 0.94
CA VAL A 133 3.09 -2.93 2.15
C VAL A 133 2.07 -3.47 3.15
N LEU A 134 2.48 -4.39 3.98
CA LEU A 134 1.75 -4.84 5.16
C LEU A 134 2.40 -4.22 6.40
N VAL A 135 1.65 -3.50 7.20
CA VAL A 135 2.12 -3.01 8.49
C VAL A 135 1.85 -4.07 9.54
N ALA A 136 2.89 -4.55 10.22
CA ALA A 136 2.79 -5.61 11.22
C ALA A 136 1.72 -5.29 12.28
N ASP A 137 0.90 -6.29 12.61
CA ASP A 137 -0.22 -6.21 13.56
C ASP A 137 -1.31 -5.17 13.22
N HIS A 138 -1.27 -4.56 12.02
CA HIS A 138 -2.19 -3.49 11.65
C HIS A 138 -2.98 -3.81 10.38
N GLY A 139 -2.38 -3.62 9.20
CA GLY A 139 -3.04 -3.85 7.92
C GLY A 139 -2.27 -3.33 6.73
N PRO A 140 -2.83 -3.46 5.52
CA PRO A 140 -2.16 -3.06 4.29
C PRO A 140 -2.28 -1.57 3.98
N PHE A 141 -1.24 -1.05 3.34
CA PHE A 141 -1.27 0.16 2.52
C PHE A 141 -0.96 -0.24 1.07
N ALA A 142 -1.71 0.32 0.13
CA ALA A 142 -1.45 0.19 -1.29
C ALA A 142 -1.48 1.57 -1.94
N TRP A 143 -0.72 1.76 -3.00
CA TRP A 143 -0.64 3.04 -3.70
C TRP A 143 -0.56 2.87 -5.20
N GLY A 144 -0.68 3.97 -5.92
CA GLY A 144 -0.56 4.05 -7.37
C GLY A 144 -0.30 5.49 -7.81
N ARG A 145 -0.14 5.70 -9.11
CA ARG A 145 0.04 7.05 -9.71
C ARG A 145 -1.19 7.95 -9.53
N ASP A 146 -2.34 7.35 -9.22
CA ASP A 146 -3.60 8.05 -8.91
C ASP A 146 -4.47 7.22 -7.95
N ALA A 147 -5.61 7.75 -7.52
CA ALA A 147 -6.52 7.09 -6.60
C ALA A 147 -7.15 5.81 -7.19
N VAL A 148 -7.40 5.78 -8.49
CA VAL A 148 -8.01 4.62 -9.17
C VAL A 148 -7.03 3.45 -9.18
N GLU A 149 -5.77 3.72 -9.54
CA GLU A 149 -4.74 2.70 -9.53
C GLU A 149 -4.42 2.21 -8.11
N ALA A 150 -4.41 3.11 -7.12
CA ALA A 150 -4.23 2.72 -5.71
C ALA A 150 -5.34 1.75 -5.24
N VAL A 151 -6.60 2.01 -5.57
CA VAL A 151 -7.72 1.11 -5.28
C VAL A 151 -7.56 -0.22 -6.02
N HIS A 152 -7.16 -0.19 -7.29
CA HIS A 152 -6.91 -1.39 -8.08
C HIS A 152 -5.83 -2.27 -7.44
N HIS A 153 -4.71 -1.67 -7.00
CA HIS A 153 -3.64 -2.39 -6.31
C HIS A 153 -4.11 -2.96 -4.96
N ALA A 154 -4.94 -2.24 -4.21
CA ALA A 154 -5.51 -2.74 -2.95
C ALA A 154 -6.40 -3.97 -3.17
N VAL A 155 -7.23 -3.98 -4.22
CA VAL A 155 -8.07 -5.13 -4.59
C VAL A 155 -7.21 -6.33 -5.00
N ILE A 156 -6.19 -6.11 -5.83
CA ILE A 156 -5.26 -7.20 -6.24
C ILE A 156 -4.51 -7.74 -5.03
N LEU A 157 -4.04 -6.87 -4.13
CA LEU A 157 -3.35 -7.27 -2.90
C LEU A 157 -4.21 -8.21 -2.07
N GLU A 158 -5.47 -7.85 -1.83
CA GLU A 158 -6.41 -8.64 -1.05
C GLU A 158 -6.66 -10.02 -1.68
N GLU A 159 -6.88 -10.09 -3.00
CA GLU A 159 -7.08 -11.36 -3.69
C GLU A 159 -5.80 -12.20 -3.74
N CYS A 160 -4.63 -11.60 -3.92
CA CYS A 160 -3.34 -12.30 -3.84
C CYS A 160 -3.11 -12.87 -2.43
N ALA A 161 -3.44 -12.12 -1.39
CA ALA A 161 -3.33 -12.58 -0.01
C ALA A 161 -4.27 -13.77 0.26
N ARG A 162 -5.51 -13.70 -0.21
CA ARG A 162 -6.46 -14.82 -0.15
C ARG A 162 -5.91 -16.07 -0.83
N MET A 163 -5.45 -15.94 -2.08
CA MET A 163 -4.87 -17.07 -2.81
C MET A 163 -3.63 -17.63 -2.11
N ALA A 164 -2.75 -16.77 -1.60
CA ALA A 164 -1.54 -17.18 -0.91
C ALA A 164 -1.86 -17.95 0.38
N PHE A 165 -2.83 -17.50 1.17
CA PHE A 165 -3.28 -18.18 2.37
C PHE A 165 -3.76 -19.61 2.05
N HIS A 166 -4.66 -19.76 1.09
CA HIS A 166 -5.16 -21.09 0.69
C HIS A 166 -4.08 -21.95 0.03
N THR A 167 -3.17 -21.35 -0.72
CA THR A 167 -2.02 -22.08 -1.29
C THR A 167 -1.16 -22.69 -0.20
N ARG A 168 -0.90 -21.97 0.90
CA ARG A 168 -0.14 -22.47 2.05
C ARG A 168 -0.88 -23.57 2.81
N LEU A 169 -2.20 -23.51 2.89
CA LEU A 169 -2.98 -24.60 3.48
C LEU A 169 -2.90 -25.89 2.66
N LEU A 170 -2.93 -25.77 1.32
CA LEU A 170 -2.82 -26.94 0.42
C LEU A 170 -1.39 -27.45 0.31
N ARG A 171 -0.42 -26.57 0.38
CA ARG A 171 1.02 -26.87 0.26
C ARG A 171 1.84 -25.97 1.17
N PRO A 172 2.06 -26.36 2.44
CA PRO A 172 2.75 -25.54 3.44
C PRO A 172 4.20 -25.13 3.06
N ASP A 173 4.90 -26.01 2.32
CA ASP A 173 6.28 -25.83 1.84
C ASP A 173 6.40 -25.11 0.49
N LYS A 174 5.28 -24.60 -0.06
CA LYS A 174 5.29 -23.91 -1.35
C LYS A 174 6.25 -22.71 -1.30
N GLN A 175 7.24 -22.75 -2.22
CA GLN A 175 8.14 -21.62 -2.46
C GLN A 175 7.50 -20.62 -3.42
N PRO A 176 7.92 -19.34 -3.39
CA PRO A 176 7.55 -18.37 -4.41
C PRO A 176 7.78 -18.90 -5.83
N ILE A 177 7.14 -18.28 -6.81
CA ILE A 177 7.37 -18.64 -8.23
C ILE A 177 8.81 -18.35 -8.62
N ASP A 178 9.26 -19.05 -9.65
CA ASP A 178 10.57 -18.85 -10.25
C ASP A 178 10.74 -17.40 -10.75
N SER A 179 11.95 -16.85 -10.60
CA SER A 179 12.27 -15.49 -11.01
C SER A 179 12.02 -15.24 -12.51
N PHE A 180 12.27 -16.24 -13.37
CA PHE A 180 12.00 -16.10 -14.81
C PHE A 180 10.51 -15.94 -15.10
N LEU A 181 9.64 -16.60 -14.31
CA LEU A 181 8.19 -16.45 -14.45
C LEU A 181 7.72 -15.09 -13.90
N LEU A 182 8.28 -14.66 -12.78
CA LEU A 182 8.06 -13.33 -12.21
C LEU A 182 8.42 -12.23 -13.21
N ASP A 183 9.65 -12.29 -13.76
CA ASP A 183 10.17 -11.35 -14.76
C ASP A 183 9.27 -11.33 -16.00
N ARG A 184 8.94 -12.50 -16.52
CA ARG A 184 8.08 -12.63 -17.71
C ARG A 184 6.75 -11.91 -17.55
N HIS A 185 6.10 -12.03 -16.36
CA HIS A 185 4.79 -11.44 -16.11
C HIS A 185 4.89 -9.95 -15.78
N TYR A 186 5.81 -9.57 -14.92
CA TYR A 186 5.98 -8.17 -14.54
C TYR A 186 6.45 -7.29 -15.71
N LEU A 187 7.53 -7.68 -16.37
CA LEU A 187 8.16 -6.86 -17.41
C LEU A 187 7.32 -6.69 -18.68
N ARG A 188 6.42 -7.64 -18.99
CA ARG A 188 5.51 -7.47 -20.13
C ARG A 188 4.51 -6.32 -19.92
N LYS A 189 4.24 -5.93 -18.65
CA LYS A 189 3.32 -4.85 -18.30
C LYS A 189 4.05 -3.56 -17.91
N HIS A 190 5.18 -3.67 -17.21
CA HIS A 190 5.88 -2.56 -16.59
C HIS A 190 7.29 -2.32 -17.15
N GLY A 191 7.78 -3.22 -18.01
CA GLY A 191 9.11 -3.11 -18.60
C GLY A 191 9.20 -2.03 -19.68
N ARG A 192 10.44 -1.65 -20.03
CA ARG A 192 10.74 -0.68 -21.08
C ARG A 192 10.18 -1.07 -22.47
N THR A 193 9.90 -2.35 -22.67
CA THR A 193 9.33 -2.94 -23.89
C THR A 193 7.99 -3.60 -23.58
N ALA A 194 7.19 -2.97 -22.71
CA ALA A 194 5.88 -3.50 -22.35
C ALA A 194 5.01 -3.73 -23.61
N THR A 195 4.41 -4.91 -23.71
CA THR A 195 3.59 -5.32 -24.85
C THR A 195 2.14 -5.59 -24.47
N TYR A 196 1.81 -5.40 -23.19
CA TYR A 196 0.47 -5.65 -22.67
C TYR A 196 -0.37 -4.38 -22.71
N GLY A 197 -1.59 -4.51 -23.24
CA GLY A 197 -2.55 -3.41 -23.34
C GLY A 197 -2.81 -3.02 -24.81
N GLN A 198 -3.70 -2.07 -24.96
CA GLN A 198 -3.99 -1.42 -26.25
C GLN A 198 -3.08 -0.19 -26.32
N GLY A 199 -1.89 -0.36 -26.87
CA GLY A 199 -0.93 0.73 -27.09
C GLY A 199 -1.36 1.65 -28.21
#